data_4d25555554ba7b9da10664285e8bfbe9
#
_entry.id   4d25555554ba7b9da10664285e8bfbe9
#
_cell.length_a   1.000
_cell.length_b   1.000
_cell.length_c   1.000
_cell.angle_alpha   90.00
_cell.angle_beta   90.00
_cell.angle_gamma   90.00
#
_symmetry.space_group_name_H-M   'P 1'
#
loop_
_entity.id
_entity.type
_entity.pdbx_description
1 polymer ?
#
loop_
_entity_poly.entity_id
_entity_poly.type
_entity_poly.pdbx_seq_one_letter_code
_entity_poly.pdbx_strand_id
1 'polypeptide(L)'
;MKIVNWNIEWMNDWFTPVSAGPPGWRASNPGRGISDVRALADRVAQVIRALAPDVVAIQEGPSRAGEMLLFVNDHLDAAFDILGPTGRGLQRLYVLVKKGGEVEAASRVWPKPGGIDYAQSWPVDIVGDLILESYEFTREPLEVELTVAGRPMLLVNLHSKSEYIHGGQALWDNEATRPQFIAQAVRNRRRIAAELMRVRMALDERLEDDPQARIVVVGDLNDGPGVDFFEERYLVHNVVAVVSGNPFNPRRMLRHAFIDRELKDRNWTARFDDFIDGIRDRPPLLDHILLAPSMYWGPFRNARIEHEAFEAQINRAASGRMRDPSDHRPQSVTLEFG
;
A
#
# COMPACT_ATOMS: atom_id res chain seq x y z
N MET A 1 15.21 -3.77 13.70
CA MET A 1 14.85 -3.46 12.30
C MET A 1 13.58 -2.62 12.25
N LYS A 2 13.57 -1.56 11.44
CA LYS A 2 12.39 -0.71 11.23
C LYS A 2 11.93 -0.78 9.78
N ILE A 3 10.67 -1.15 9.56
CA ILE A 3 10.01 -1.13 8.26
C ILE A 3 9.06 0.06 8.22
N VAL A 4 9.14 0.88 7.16
CA VAL A 4 8.20 1.96 6.85
C VAL A 4 7.34 1.55 5.66
N ASN A 5 6.03 1.73 5.77
CA ASN A 5 5.04 1.57 4.70
C ASN A 5 4.49 2.94 4.33
N TRP A 6 4.52 3.31 3.03
CA TRP A 6 4.07 4.63 2.62
C TRP A 6 3.60 4.69 1.17
N ASN A 7 2.37 5.13 0.96
CA ASN A 7 1.87 5.58 -0.33
C ASN A 7 2.37 7.01 -0.57
N ILE A 8 3.18 7.21 -1.65
CA ILE A 8 3.86 8.50 -1.96
C ILE A 8 3.01 9.42 -2.85
N GLU A 9 1.78 9.02 -3.18
CA GLU A 9 0.87 9.80 -4.03
C GLU A 9 1.46 10.20 -5.40
N TRP A 10 1.18 9.39 -6.42
CA TRP A 10 1.52 9.67 -7.82
C TRP A 10 2.96 10.11 -8.08
N MET A 11 3.94 9.39 -7.51
CA MET A 11 5.36 9.71 -7.70
C MET A 11 5.77 9.75 -9.20
N ASN A 12 5.02 9.07 -10.08
CA ASN A 12 5.23 9.13 -11.52
C ASN A 12 5.09 10.56 -12.09
N ASP A 13 4.34 11.43 -11.45
CA ASP A 13 4.14 12.82 -11.88
C ASP A 13 5.37 13.71 -11.69
N TRP A 14 6.39 13.22 -10.99
CA TRP A 14 7.65 13.92 -10.76
C TRP A 14 8.62 13.80 -11.94
N PHE A 15 8.40 12.84 -12.83
CA PHE A 15 9.36 12.49 -13.88
C PHE A 15 8.83 12.80 -15.27
N THR A 16 9.77 12.95 -16.20
CA THR A 16 9.45 13.14 -17.61
C THR A 16 8.73 11.93 -18.18
N PRO A 17 7.73 12.12 -19.08
CA PRO A 17 7.03 11.00 -19.68
C PRO A 17 7.98 10.05 -20.44
N VAL A 18 7.61 8.77 -20.52
CA VAL A 18 8.39 7.76 -21.26
C VAL A 18 8.65 8.19 -22.70
N SER A 19 7.68 8.85 -23.34
CA SER A 19 7.81 9.40 -24.70
C SER A 19 8.88 10.49 -24.85
N ALA A 20 9.31 11.10 -23.75
CA ALA A 20 10.35 12.15 -23.76
C ALA A 20 11.79 11.60 -23.69
N GLY A 21 11.96 10.27 -23.62
CA GLY A 21 13.28 9.63 -23.60
C GLY A 21 13.67 9.02 -22.25
N PRO A 22 14.96 9.05 -21.87
CA PRO A 22 15.44 8.45 -20.63
C PRO A 22 14.79 9.07 -19.37
N PRO A 23 14.83 8.37 -18.22
CA PRO A 23 14.36 8.91 -16.96
C PRO A 23 14.96 10.28 -16.63
N GLY A 24 14.13 11.23 -16.27
CA GLY A 24 14.55 12.57 -15.91
C GLY A 24 13.51 13.28 -15.06
N TRP A 25 13.92 14.24 -14.26
CA TRP A 25 13.04 15.03 -13.43
C TRP A 25 12.28 16.07 -14.26
N ARG A 26 11.02 16.29 -13.90
CA ARG A 26 10.32 17.54 -14.29
C ARG A 26 10.77 18.67 -13.36
N ALA A 27 10.78 19.90 -13.86
CA ALA A 27 10.90 21.08 -12.99
C ALA A 27 9.58 21.30 -12.22
N SER A 28 8.45 21.17 -12.92
CA SER A 28 7.11 21.33 -12.38
C SER A 28 6.10 20.44 -13.12
N ASN A 29 4.91 20.23 -12.52
CA ASN A 29 3.76 19.60 -13.17
C ASN A 29 2.47 20.36 -12.80
N PRO A 30 2.20 21.53 -13.46
CA PRO A 30 1.06 22.38 -13.12
C PRO A 30 -0.29 21.68 -13.26
N GLY A 31 -0.43 20.74 -14.20
CA GLY A 31 -1.65 19.93 -14.36
C GLY A 31 -1.98 19.05 -13.17
N ARG A 32 -0.99 18.81 -12.28
CA ARG A 32 -1.12 18.10 -11.01
C ARG A 32 -0.94 19.02 -9.79
N GLY A 33 -0.89 20.32 -9.98
CA GLY A 33 -0.69 21.28 -8.90
C GLY A 33 0.72 21.27 -8.29
N ILE A 34 1.72 20.71 -9.00
CA ILE A 34 3.12 20.65 -8.54
C ILE A 34 3.91 21.79 -9.19
N SER A 35 4.22 22.81 -8.41
CA SER A 35 5.00 23.98 -8.88
C SER A 35 6.51 23.75 -8.85
N ASP A 36 7.01 22.89 -7.96
CA ASP A 36 8.42 22.51 -7.81
C ASP A 36 8.53 21.04 -7.40
N VAL A 37 8.90 20.19 -8.35
CA VAL A 37 9.01 18.73 -8.15
C VAL A 37 10.15 18.40 -7.21
N ARG A 38 11.32 19.06 -7.34
CA ARG A 38 12.48 18.76 -6.49
C ARG A 38 12.23 19.11 -5.03
N ALA A 39 11.57 20.24 -4.77
CA ALA A 39 11.20 20.62 -3.41
C ALA A 39 10.18 19.65 -2.79
N LEU A 40 9.25 19.09 -3.58
CA LEU A 40 8.33 18.06 -3.12
C LEU A 40 9.08 16.74 -2.82
N ALA A 41 9.93 16.28 -3.73
CA ALA A 41 10.73 15.08 -3.57
C ALA A 41 11.67 15.16 -2.35
N ASP A 42 12.26 16.33 -2.11
CA ASP A 42 13.12 16.54 -0.94
C ASP A 42 12.34 16.42 0.38
N ARG A 43 11.13 16.96 0.45
CA ARG A 43 10.28 16.81 1.66
C ARG A 43 9.91 15.36 1.93
N VAL A 44 9.59 14.58 0.90
CA VAL A 44 9.36 13.13 1.03
C VAL A 44 10.63 12.44 1.54
N ALA A 45 11.78 12.75 0.97
CA ALA A 45 13.05 12.19 1.42
C ALA A 45 13.39 12.58 2.87
N GLN A 46 13.06 13.80 3.29
CA GLN A 46 13.25 14.23 4.69
C GLN A 46 12.41 13.44 5.68
N VAL A 47 11.16 13.09 5.33
CA VAL A 47 10.33 12.17 6.14
C VAL A 47 11.04 10.82 6.26
N ILE A 48 11.49 10.23 5.15
CA ILE A 48 12.18 8.93 5.15
C ILE A 48 13.45 9.01 6.01
N ARG A 49 14.26 10.04 5.84
CA ARG A 49 15.48 10.24 6.67
C ARG A 49 15.18 10.38 8.16
N ALA A 50 14.15 11.16 8.51
CA ALA A 50 13.75 11.36 9.91
C ALA A 50 13.27 10.06 10.57
N LEU A 51 12.63 9.18 9.81
CA LEU A 51 12.18 7.86 10.29
C LEU A 51 13.32 6.85 10.41
N ALA A 52 14.44 7.07 9.70
CA ALA A 52 15.62 6.20 9.69
C ALA A 52 15.30 4.71 9.51
N PRO A 53 14.55 4.30 8.47
CA PRO A 53 14.12 2.92 8.27
C PRO A 53 15.26 2.03 7.76
N ASP A 54 15.18 0.74 8.05
CA ASP A 54 15.97 -0.29 7.36
C ASP A 54 15.31 -0.71 6.04
N VAL A 55 13.99 -0.65 5.97
CA VAL A 55 13.20 -1.00 4.79
C VAL A 55 12.07 0.01 4.58
N VAL A 56 11.85 0.44 3.32
CA VAL A 56 10.70 1.28 2.94
C VAL A 56 9.91 0.56 1.85
N ALA A 57 8.66 0.22 2.13
CA ALA A 57 7.69 -0.25 1.15
C ALA A 57 6.92 0.94 0.60
N ILE A 58 6.99 1.14 -0.72
CA ILE A 58 6.41 2.29 -1.41
C ILE A 58 5.28 1.85 -2.31
N GLN A 59 4.13 2.50 -2.20
CA GLN A 59 3.02 2.47 -3.14
C GLN A 59 3.01 3.77 -3.94
N GLU A 60 2.42 3.71 -5.14
CA GLU A 60 2.39 4.80 -6.11
C GLU A 60 3.77 5.31 -6.56
N GLY A 61 4.77 4.44 -6.47
CA GLY A 61 6.09 4.69 -7.01
C GLY A 61 6.09 4.89 -8.53
N PRO A 62 7.18 5.39 -9.11
CA PRO A 62 7.26 5.75 -10.52
C PRO A 62 7.19 4.53 -11.46
N SER A 63 6.86 4.77 -12.73
CA SER A 63 6.66 3.72 -13.72
C SER A 63 7.94 2.99 -14.12
N ARG A 64 9.10 3.62 -13.97
CA ARG A 64 10.41 3.10 -14.38
C ARG A 64 11.38 2.98 -13.20
N ALA A 65 12.12 1.87 -13.12
CA ALA A 65 13.14 1.67 -12.09
C ALA A 65 14.20 2.78 -12.09
N GLY A 66 14.59 3.30 -13.26
CA GLY A 66 15.53 4.42 -13.37
C GLY A 66 15.03 5.73 -12.76
N GLU A 67 13.73 5.94 -12.66
CA GLU A 67 13.12 7.10 -11.98
C GLU A 67 13.23 6.96 -10.46
N MET A 68 12.99 5.75 -9.92
CA MET A 68 13.23 5.47 -8.52
C MET A 68 14.71 5.60 -8.17
N LEU A 69 15.60 5.17 -9.09
CA LEU A 69 17.05 5.32 -8.91
C LEU A 69 17.46 6.78 -8.84
N LEU A 70 16.87 7.67 -9.67
CA LEU A 70 17.08 9.12 -9.59
C LEU A 70 16.68 9.66 -8.21
N PHE A 71 15.50 9.26 -7.71
CA PHE A 71 15.05 9.70 -6.38
C PHE A 71 16.00 9.24 -5.27
N VAL A 72 16.39 7.96 -5.28
CA VAL A 72 17.30 7.41 -4.27
C VAL A 72 18.68 8.08 -4.32
N ASN A 73 19.21 8.32 -5.52
CA ASN A 73 20.53 8.95 -5.67
C ASN A 73 20.52 10.43 -5.29
N ASP A 74 19.51 11.17 -5.75
CA ASP A 74 19.50 12.64 -5.63
C ASP A 74 18.98 13.13 -4.26
N HIS A 75 18.11 12.32 -3.60
CA HIS A 75 17.43 12.74 -2.37
C HIS A 75 17.63 11.79 -1.18
N LEU A 76 18.19 10.59 -1.37
CA LEU A 76 18.46 9.63 -0.28
C LEU A 76 19.92 9.18 -0.25
N ASP A 77 20.83 9.98 -0.81
CA ASP A 77 22.29 9.78 -0.78
C ASP A 77 22.74 8.39 -1.26
N ALA A 78 22.00 7.79 -2.20
CA ALA A 78 22.19 6.43 -2.70
C ALA A 78 22.25 5.35 -1.58
N ALA A 79 21.63 5.62 -0.42
CA ALA A 79 21.72 4.79 0.78
C ALA A 79 20.87 3.50 0.72
N PHE A 80 20.09 3.30 -0.33
CA PHE A 80 19.18 2.16 -0.45
C PHE A 80 19.40 1.37 -1.73
N ASP A 81 19.26 0.05 -1.62
CA ASP A 81 19.05 -0.84 -2.75
C ASP A 81 17.55 -0.85 -3.12
N ILE A 82 17.25 -1.01 -4.41
CA ILE A 82 15.90 -0.89 -4.96
C ILE A 82 15.43 -2.23 -5.47
N LEU A 83 14.29 -2.71 -4.97
CA LEU A 83 13.58 -3.89 -5.46
C LEU A 83 12.24 -3.45 -6.08
N GLY A 84 11.94 -3.93 -7.26
CA GLY A 84 10.82 -3.50 -8.08
C GLY A 84 11.30 -2.87 -9.40
N PRO A 85 10.38 -2.33 -10.21
CA PRO A 85 8.93 -2.30 -10.00
C PRO A 85 8.24 -3.62 -10.33
N THR A 86 6.99 -3.76 -9.86
CA THR A 86 6.09 -4.83 -10.31
C THR A 86 4.97 -4.27 -11.17
N GLY A 87 4.35 -5.15 -11.97
CA GLY A 87 3.13 -4.87 -12.68
C GLY A 87 3.27 -3.92 -13.86
N ARG A 88 2.12 -3.45 -14.31
CA ARG A 88 1.94 -2.52 -15.44
C ARG A 88 1.38 -1.18 -14.94
N GLY A 89 1.34 -0.17 -15.77
CA GLY A 89 0.74 1.13 -15.43
C GLY A 89 1.71 2.14 -14.82
N LEU A 90 1.18 3.19 -14.26
CA LEU A 90 1.94 4.36 -13.81
C LEU A 90 2.25 4.36 -12.31
N GLN A 91 1.45 3.63 -11.53
CA GLN A 91 1.61 3.52 -10.07
C GLN A 91 2.21 2.17 -9.75
N ARG A 92 3.49 2.12 -9.42
CA ARG A 92 4.24 0.88 -9.20
C ARG A 92 4.60 0.68 -7.73
N LEU A 93 4.93 -0.56 -7.40
CA LEU A 93 5.39 -0.93 -6.07
C LEU A 93 6.90 -1.06 -6.04
N TYR A 94 7.49 -0.57 -4.96
CA TYR A 94 8.93 -0.68 -4.71
C TYR A 94 9.17 -1.07 -3.25
N VAL A 95 10.30 -1.70 -3.02
CA VAL A 95 10.89 -1.89 -1.69
C VAL A 95 12.31 -1.33 -1.74
N LEU A 96 12.60 -0.39 -0.88
CA LEU A 96 13.93 0.15 -0.68
C LEU A 96 14.53 -0.51 0.56
N VAL A 97 15.75 -1.02 0.45
CA VAL A 97 16.47 -1.69 1.55
C VAL A 97 17.73 -0.91 1.84
N LYS A 98 17.89 -0.47 3.10
CA LYS A 98 19.04 0.35 3.52
C LYS A 98 20.34 -0.45 3.44
N LYS A 99 21.31 0.10 2.75
CA LYS A 99 22.67 -0.48 2.65
C LYS A 99 23.36 -0.45 4.01
N GLY A 100 23.92 -1.60 4.41
CA GLY A 100 24.61 -1.72 5.70
C GLY A 100 23.69 -1.60 6.92
N GLY A 101 22.36 -1.76 6.74
CA GLY A 101 21.37 -1.86 7.82
C GLY A 101 21.24 -3.27 8.39
N GLU A 102 20.13 -3.55 9.07
CA GLU A 102 19.87 -4.86 9.70
C GLU A 102 19.49 -5.97 8.71
N VAL A 103 19.23 -5.64 7.44
CA VAL A 103 18.94 -6.60 6.38
C VAL A 103 20.24 -7.06 5.74
N GLU A 104 20.55 -8.36 5.86
CA GLU A 104 21.78 -8.98 5.36
C GLU A 104 21.74 -9.22 3.86
N ALA A 105 20.57 -9.61 3.35
CA ALA A 105 20.30 -9.82 1.93
C ALA A 105 18.83 -9.55 1.60
N ALA A 106 18.57 -9.14 0.36
CA ALA A 106 17.23 -8.91 -0.14
C ALA A 106 17.11 -9.33 -1.60
N SER A 107 16.02 -10.04 -1.95
CA SER A 107 15.72 -10.42 -3.33
C SER A 107 14.22 -10.44 -3.59
N ARG A 108 13.84 -10.16 -4.84
CA ARG A 108 12.45 -10.33 -5.28
C ARG A 108 12.12 -11.82 -5.30
N VAL A 109 10.93 -12.17 -4.77
CA VAL A 109 10.40 -13.52 -4.87
C VAL A 109 9.66 -13.66 -6.20
N TRP A 110 9.93 -14.76 -6.89
CA TRP A 110 9.26 -15.14 -8.13
C TRP A 110 8.34 -16.34 -7.86
N PRO A 111 7.20 -16.44 -8.57
CA PRO A 111 6.27 -17.55 -8.37
C PRO A 111 6.96 -18.89 -8.64
N LYS A 112 6.70 -19.86 -7.76
CA LYS A 112 7.14 -21.25 -7.96
C LYS A 112 6.31 -21.89 -9.09
N PRO A 113 6.84 -22.89 -9.80
CA PRO A 113 6.05 -23.68 -10.74
C PRO A 113 4.80 -24.26 -10.05
N GLY A 114 3.62 -23.99 -10.61
CA GLY A 114 2.33 -24.42 -10.05
C GLY A 114 1.78 -23.58 -8.89
N GLY A 115 2.53 -22.60 -8.39
CA GLY A 115 2.07 -21.64 -7.39
C GLY A 115 1.31 -20.47 -7.99
N ILE A 116 0.82 -19.60 -7.12
CA ILE A 116 0.09 -18.39 -7.52
C ILE A 116 1.06 -17.38 -8.14
N ASP A 117 0.80 -17.05 -9.41
CA ASP A 117 1.49 -15.98 -10.15
C ASP A 117 0.56 -14.77 -10.27
N TYR A 118 0.94 -13.65 -9.66
CA TYR A 118 0.15 -12.42 -9.67
C TYR A 118 0.12 -11.71 -11.03
N ALA A 119 1.04 -12.05 -11.93
CA ALA A 119 1.06 -11.52 -13.29
C ALA A 119 0.02 -12.22 -14.20
N GLN A 120 -0.53 -13.35 -13.77
CA GLN A 120 -1.53 -14.10 -14.52
C GLN A 120 -2.95 -13.73 -14.11
N SER A 121 -3.83 -13.72 -15.10
CA SER A 121 -5.28 -13.60 -14.86
C SER A 121 -5.85 -14.87 -14.23
N TRP A 122 -6.96 -14.72 -13.51
CA TRP A 122 -7.72 -15.85 -12.94
C TRP A 122 -9.22 -15.65 -13.10
N PRO A 123 -10.01 -16.74 -13.16
CA PRO A 123 -11.44 -16.65 -13.28
C PRO A 123 -12.08 -16.24 -11.94
N VAL A 124 -12.99 -15.25 -11.97
CA VAL A 124 -13.75 -14.82 -10.80
C VAL A 124 -15.05 -14.13 -11.22
N ASP A 125 -16.13 -14.31 -10.45
CA ASP A 125 -17.38 -13.60 -10.64
C ASP A 125 -17.32 -12.24 -9.93
N ILE A 126 -17.03 -11.17 -10.69
CA ILE A 126 -16.95 -9.80 -10.17
C ILE A 126 -18.32 -9.14 -10.04
N VAL A 127 -19.28 -9.53 -10.88
CA VAL A 127 -20.60 -8.86 -10.94
C VAL A 127 -21.63 -9.57 -10.05
N GLY A 128 -21.44 -10.85 -9.75
CA GLY A 128 -22.35 -11.67 -8.97
C GLY A 128 -23.52 -12.22 -9.80
N ASP A 129 -23.28 -12.47 -11.08
CA ASP A 129 -24.25 -13.03 -12.02
C ASP A 129 -23.99 -14.51 -12.36
N LEU A 130 -23.06 -15.15 -11.63
CA LEU A 130 -22.59 -16.52 -11.80
C LEU A 130 -21.81 -16.75 -13.11
N ILE A 131 -21.35 -15.67 -13.74
CA ILE A 131 -20.47 -15.74 -14.91
C ILE A 131 -19.03 -15.43 -14.48
N LEU A 132 -18.11 -16.35 -14.74
CA LEU A 132 -16.69 -16.14 -14.46
C LEU A 132 -16.06 -15.21 -15.50
N GLU A 133 -15.56 -14.08 -15.05
CA GLU A 133 -14.73 -13.17 -15.84
C GLU A 133 -13.24 -13.50 -15.62
N SER A 134 -12.40 -13.29 -16.64
CA SER A 134 -10.96 -13.29 -16.45
C SER A 134 -10.54 -11.97 -15.80
N TYR A 135 -9.92 -12.04 -14.62
CA TYR A 135 -9.51 -10.87 -13.86
C TYR A 135 -7.98 -10.82 -13.71
N GLU A 136 -7.42 -9.62 -13.72
CA GLU A 136 -6.00 -9.36 -13.48
C GLU A 136 -5.85 -8.38 -12.33
N PHE A 137 -4.74 -8.47 -11.60
CA PHE A 137 -4.41 -7.45 -10.59
C PHE A 137 -4.33 -6.06 -11.23
N THR A 138 -4.93 -5.08 -10.58
CA THR A 138 -4.77 -3.67 -10.94
C THR A 138 -3.30 -3.26 -10.76
N ARG A 139 -2.69 -3.73 -9.67
CA ARG A 139 -1.26 -3.58 -9.36
C ARG A 139 -0.76 -4.90 -8.76
N GLU A 140 0.15 -5.55 -9.45
CA GLU A 140 0.72 -6.82 -8.99
C GLU A 140 1.42 -6.63 -7.64
N PRO A 141 1.14 -7.46 -6.63
CA PRO A 141 1.88 -7.51 -5.37
C PRO A 141 3.39 -7.62 -5.58
N LEU A 142 4.17 -6.94 -4.77
CA LEU A 142 5.63 -7.11 -4.73
C LEU A 142 6.02 -7.94 -3.52
N GLU A 143 6.46 -9.15 -3.76
CA GLU A 143 7.03 -10.03 -2.75
C GLU A 143 8.56 -9.91 -2.73
N VAL A 144 9.10 -9.67 -1.54
CA VAL A 144 10.55 -9.57 -1.29
C VAL A 144 10.92 -10.48 -0.14
N GLU A 145 11.90 -11.34 -0.35
CA GLU A 145 12.54 -12.08 0.71
C GLU A 145 13.70 -11.26 1.27
N LEU A 146 13.68 -11.04 2.58
CA LEU A 146 14.70 -10.35 3.35
C LEU A 146 15.38 -11.36 4.27
N THR A 147 16.71 -11.41 4.30
CA THR A 147 17.46 -12.18 5.31
C THR A 147 17.74 -11.27 6.50
N VAL A 148 17.25 -11.64 7.67
CA VAL A 148 17.40 -10.88 8.92
C VAL A 148 17.73 -11.82 10.08
N ALA A 149 18.81 -11.58 10.78
CA ALA A 149 19.36 -12.44 11.82
C ALA A 149 19.50 -13.90 11.30
N GLY A 150 20.12 -14.04 10.12
CA GLY A 150 20.42 -15.32 9.45
C GLY A 150 19.18 -16.10 9.00
N ARG A 151 17.96 -15.53 9.01
CA ARG A 151 16.73 -16.25 8.63
C ARG A 151 15.91 -15.47 7.61
N PRO A 152 15.25 -16.15 6.66
CA PRO A 152 14.38 -15.50 5.69
C PRO A 152 13.12 -14.92 6.36
N MET A 153 12.68 -13.79 5.83
CA MET A 153 11.41 -13.12 6.14
C MET A 153 10.79 -12.63 4.83
N LEU A 154 9.55 -12.96 4.58
CA LEU A 154 8.80 -12.48 3.44
C LEU A 154 8.16 -11.12 3.77
N LEU A 155 8.43 -10.12 2.95
CA LEU A 155 7.70 -8.85 2.92
C LEU A 155 6.81 -8.83 1.67
N VAL A 156 5.51 -8.63 1.85
CA VAL A 156 4.53 -8.49 0.77
C VAL A 156 4.05 -7.05 0.75
N ASN A 157 4.39 -6.31 -0.30
CA ASN A 157 3.93 -4.94 -0.53
C ASN A 157 2.73 -4.95 -1.47
N LEU A 158 1.62 -4.35 -1.05
CA LEU A 158 0.34 -4.35 -1.73
C LEU A 158 -0.11 -2.92 -2.07
N HIS A 159 -0.87 -2.78 -3.15
CA HIS A 159 -1.69 -1.61 -3.42
C HIS A 159 -2.91 -2.06 -4.21
N SER A 160 -4.02 -2.27 -3.52
CA SER A 160 -5.24 -2.80 -4.12
C SER A 160 -5.93 -1.77 -5.04
N LYS A 161 -6.94 -2.21 -5.76
CA LYS A 161 -7.79 -1.34 -6.58
C LYS A 161 -8.44 -0.27 -5.71
N SER A 162 -8.36 1.00 -6.14
CA SER A 162 -9.04 2.10 -5.45
C SER A 162 -10.57 1.97 -5.55
N GLU A 163 -11.26 2.35 -4.49
CA GLU A 163 -12.72 2.50 -4.45
C GLU A 163 -13.20 3.77 -5.19
N TYR A 164 -12.29 4.70 -5.48
CA TYR A 164 -12.61 5.97 -6.10
C TYR A 164 -13.40 5.83 -7.41
N ILE A 165 -14.47 6.60 -7.53
CA ILE A 165 -15.32 6.71 -8.73
C ILE A 165 -15.23 8.14 -9.25
N HIS A 166 -14.72 8.28 -10.47
CA HIS A 166 -14.63 9.60 -11.10
C HIS A 166 -16.02 10.23 -11.26
N GLY A 167 -16.18 11.47 -10.77
CA GLY A 167 -17.50 12.14 -10.77
C GLY A 167 -18.51 11.50 -9.79
N GLY A 168 -18.05 10.68 -8.85
CA GLY A 168 -18.91 9.89 -7.95
C GLY A 168 -19.89 10.72 -7.16
N GLN A 169 -19.49 11.88 -6.63
CA GLN A 169 -20.39 12.77 -5.87
C GLN A 169 -21.60 13.21 -6.73
N ALA A 170 -21.35 13.64 -7.97
CA ALA A 170 -22.42 14.07 -8.86
C ALA A 170 -23.39 12.93 -9.20
N LEU A 171 -22.88 11.69 -9.33
CA LEU A 171 -23.72 10.50 -9.51
C LEU A 171 -24.54 10.17 -8.27
N TRP A 172 -23.96 10.34 -7.08
CA TRP A 172 -24.62 10.08 -5.79
C TRP A 172 -25.72 11.09 -5.47
N ASP A 173 -25.46 12.38 -5.68
CA ASP A 173 -26.38 13.47 -5.36
C ASP A 173 -27.63 13.48 -6.23
N ASN A 174 -27.56 12.91 -7.43
CA ASN A 174 -28.69 12.81 -8.35
C ASN A 174 -29.39 11.47 -8.23
N GLU A 175 -30.66 11.47 -7.78
CA GLU A 175 -31.47 10.27 -7.58
C GLU A 175 -31.57 9.36 -8.82
N ALA A 176 -31.60 9.94 -10.02
CA ALA A 176 -31.69 9.18 -11.28
C ALA A 176 -30.40 8.40 -11.59
N THR A 177 -29.23 8.88 -11.14
CA THR A 177 -27.92 8.27 -11.41
C THR A 177 -27.33 7.56 -10.20
N ARG A 178 -27.90 7.73 -9.00
CA ARG A 178 -27.47 7.06 -7.77
C ARG A 178 -27.37 5.53 -7.90
N PRO A 179 -28.34 4.82 -8.54
CA PRO A 179 -28.21 3.37 -8.76
C PRO A 179 -26.95 3.00 -9.56
N GLN A 180 -26.54 3.83 -10.52
CA GLN A 180 -25.32 3.61 -11.30
C GLN A 180 -24.07 3.76 -10.40
N PHE A 181 -24.04 4.76 -9.51
CA PHE A 181 -22.96 4.93 -8.54
C PHE A 181 -22.85 3.70 -7.64
N ILE A 182 -23.97 3.24 -7.06
CA ILE A 182 -24.03 2.06 -6.19
C ILE A 182 -23.47 0.82 -6.89
N ALA A 183 -23.90 0.57 -8.14
CA ALA A 183 -23.39 -0.56 -8.91
C ALA A 183 -21.87 -0.50 -9.14
N GLN A 184 -21.32 0.69 -9.42
CA GLN A 184 -19.87 0.88 -9.56
C GLN A 184 -19.13 0.70 -8.23
N ALA A 185 -19.65 1.24 -7.13
CA ALA A 185 -19.06 1.11 -5.80
C ALA A 185 -18.97 -0.36 -5.34
N VAL A 186 -20.08 -1.11 -5.49
CA VAL A 186 -20.12 -2.55 -5.19
C VAL A 186 -19.15 -3.34 -6.08
N ARG A 187 -19.11 -3.03 -7.39
CA ARG A 187 -18.18 -3.67 -8.32
C ARG A 187 -16.73 -3.42 -7.97
N ASN A 188 -16.36 -2.19 -7.57
CA ASN A 188 -14.99 -1.87 -7.14
C ASN A 188 -14.60 -2.68 -5.90
N ARG A 189 -15.47 -2.77 -4.88
CA ARG A 189 -15.23 -3.57 -3.66
C ARG A 189 -15.06 -5.05 -3.95
N ARG A 190 -15.89 -5.62 -4.82
CA ARG A 190 -15.72 -7.02 -5.27
C ARG A 190 -14.38 -7.26 -5.96
N ARG A 191 -13.89 -6.29 -6.75
CA ARG A 191 -12.56 -6.36 -7.37
C ARG A 191 -11.45 -6.33 -6.34
N ILE A 192 -11.54 -5.44 -5.36
CA ILE A 192 -10.57 -5.39 -4.24
C ILE A 192 -10.59 -6.71 -3.47
N ALA A 193 -11.78 -7.22 -3.16
CA ALA A 193 -11.92 -8.51 -2.48
C ALA A 193 -11.31 -9.67 -3.29
N ALA A 194 -11.48 -9.69 -4.61
CA ALA A 194 -10.87 -10.70 -5.48
C ALA A 194 -9.33 -10.63 -5.47
N GLU A 195 -8.76 -9.42 -5.53
CA GLU A 195 -7.31 -9.21 -5.43
C GLU A 195 -6.78 -9.74 -4.09
N LEU A 196 -7.38 -9.33 -2.97
CA LEU A 196 -6.89 -9.70 -1.65
C LEU A 196 -7.17 -11.15 -1.27
N MET A 197 -8.24 -11.76 -1.80
CA MET A 197 -8.45 -13.20 -1.68
C MET A 197 -7.34 -13.98 -2.40
N ARG A 198 -6.90 -13.54 -3.58
CA ARG A 198 -5.79 -14.16 -4.30
C ARG A 198 -4.48 -14.09 -3.52
N VAL A 199 -4.22 -12.93 -2.87
CA VAL A 199 -3.09 -12.78 -1.95
C VAL A 199 -3.23 -13.72 -0.75
N ARG A 200 -4.44 -13.77 -0.15
CA ARG A 200 -4.71 -14.65 1.00
C ARG A 200 -4.42 -16.12 0.67
N MET A 201 -4.84 -16.60 -0.49
CA MET A 201 -4.55 -17.96 -0.94
C MET A 201 -3.05 -18.24 -0.99
N ALA A 202 -2.24 -17.32 -1.55
CA ALA A 202 -0.79 -17.47 -1.56
C ALA A 202 -0.16 -17.49 -0.16
N LEU A 203 -0.71 -16.68 0.76
CA LEU A 203 -0.27 -16.67 2.16
C LEU A 203 -0.67 -17.96 2.89
N ASP A 204 -1.86 -18.51 2.59
CA ASP A 204 -2.31 -19.77 3.17
C ASP A 204 -1.41 -20.94 2.77
N GLU A 205 -1.04 -21.04 1.49
CA GLU A 205 -0.07 -22.04 1.01
C GLU A 205 1.25 -21.95 1.78
N ARG A 206 1.81 -20.74 1.96
CA ARG A 206 3.08 -20.54 2.68
C ARG A 206 2.98 -20.88 4.17
N LEU A 207 1.88 -20.51 4.83
CA LEU A 207 1.65 -20.80 6.25
C LEU A 207 1.23 -22.25 6.51
N GLU A 208 0.77 -22.95 5.46
CA GLU A 208 0.57 -24.41 5.51
C GLU A 208 1.90 -25.15 5.43
N ASP A 209 2.79 -24.72 4.52
CA ASP A 209 4.13 -25.28 4.38
C ASP A 209 5.00 -25.02 5.63
N ASP A 210 4.95 -23.81 6.18
CA ASP A 210 5.66 -23.42 7.40
C ASP A 210 4.81 -22.51 8.30
N PRO A 211 4.16 -23.04 9.35
CA PRO A 211 3.41 -22.25 10.33
C PRO A 211 4.28 -21.24 11.13
N GLN A 212 5.60 -21.36 11.07
CA GLN A 212 6.55 -20.43 11.68
C GLN A 212 7.15 -19.44 10.67
N ALA A 213 6.64 -19.43 9.44
CA ALA A 213 7.10 -18.49 8.41
C ALA A 213 7.04 -17.06 8.93
N ARG A 214 8.14 -16.31 8.73
CA ARG A 214 8.22 -14.89 9.04
C ARG A 214 7.60 -14.11 7.88
N ILE A 215 6.38 -13.60 8.04
CA ILE A 215 5.66 -12.87 7.00
C ILE A 215 5.19 -11.52 7.54
N VAL A 216 5.45 -10.47 6.79
CA VAL A 216 4.94 -9.11 7.01
C VAL A 216 4.23 -8.67 5.74
N VAL A 217 2.96 -8.31 5.84
CA VAL A 217 2.16 -7.73 4.75
C VAL A 217 1.96 -6.26 5.04
N VAL A 218 2.28 -5.42 4.08
CA VAL A 218 2.14 -3.95 4.17
C VAL A 218 1.49 -3.42 2.90
N GLY A 219 0.87 -2.26 2.97
CA GLY A 219 0.39 -1.58 1.78
C GLY A 219 -0.84 -0.73 2.02
N ASP A 220 -1.22 -0.03 0.96
CA ASP A 220 -2.50 0.66 0.83
C ASP A 220 -3.54 -0.33 0.32
N LEU A 221 -4.45 -0.74 1.19
CA LEU A 221 -5.53 -1.66 0.84
C LEU A 221 -6.78 -0.94 0.33
N ASN A 222 -6.77 0.40 0.28
CA ASN A 222 -7.89 1.23 -0.14
C ASN A 222 -9.21 0.93 0.60
N ASP A 223 -9.11 0.38 1.81
CA ASP A 223 -10.22 0.03 2.67
C ASP A 223 -9.78 0.12 4.13
N GLY A 224 -10.71 0.38 5.04
CA GLY A 224 -10.48 0.47 6.48
C GLY A 224 -10.86 -0.80 7.23
N PRO A 225 -10.47 -0.92 8.51
CA PRO A 225 -10.99 -1.97 9.37
C PRO A 225 -12.44 -1.66 9.73
N GLY A 226 -13.28 -2.68 9.71
CA GLY A 226 -14.72 -2.55 10.00
C GLY A 226 -15.57 -2.64 8.75
N VAL A 227 -16.82 -2.23 8.86
CA VAL A 227 -17.82 -2.38 7.80
C VAL A 227 -18.28 -0.98 7.38
N ASP A 228 -18.15 -0.65 6.11
CA ASP A 228 -18.66 0.59 5.55
C ASP A 228 -20.13 0.47 5.09
N PHE A 229 -20.69 1.58 4.62
CA PHE A 229 -22.06 1.63 4.11
C PHE A 229 -22.35 0.58 3.03
N PHE A 230 -21.41 0.31 2.10
CA PHE A 230 -21.62 -0.63 1.01
C PHE A 230 -21.43 -2.07 1.43
N GLU A 231 -20.46 -2.33 2.30
CA GLU A 231 -20.23 -3.67 2.86
C GLU A 231 -21.44 -4.12 3.68
N GLU A 232 -21.96 -3.27 4.55
CA GLU A 232 -23.13 -3.55 5.37
C GLU A 232 -24.39 -3.76 4.51
N ARG A 233 -24.65 -2.84 3.57
CA ARG A 233 -25.93 -2.82 2.85
C ARG A 233 -25.98 -3.80 1.69
N TYR A 234 -24.86 -4.11 1.08
CA TYR A 234 -24.79 -4.94 -0.13
C TYR A 234 -24.02 -6.25 0.06
N LEU A 235 -23.71 -6.62 1.30
CA LEU A 235 -23.03 -7.87 1.68
C LEU A 235 -21.72 -8.08 0.92
N VAL A 236 -20.91 -7.04 0.84
CA VAL A 236 -19.55 -7.10 0.31
C VAL A 236 -18.59 -7.41 1.46
N HIS A 237 -17.54 -8.16 1.20
CA HIS A 237 -16.57 -8.54 2.22
C HIS A 237 -15.66 -7.36 2.58
N ASN A 238 -15.38 -7.20 3.88
CA ASN A 238 -14.30 -6.33 4.33
C ASN A 238 -12.94 -6.94 3.91
N VAL A 239 -12.14 -6.17 3.20
CA VAL A 239 -10.92 -6.70 2.58
C VAL A 239 -9.76 -6.85 3.55
N VAL A 240 -9.72 -6.06 4.63
CA VAL A 240 -8.75 -6.23 5.71
C VAL A 240 -8.99 -7.55 6.43
N ALA A 241 -10.26 -7.92 6.67
CA ALA A 241 -10.62 -9.21 7.24
C ALA A 241 -10.26 -10.37 6.29
N VAL A 242 -10.50 -10.20 4.97
CA VAL A 242 -10.13 -11.21 3.96
C VAL A 242 -8.64 -11.51 4.00
N VAL A 243 -7.78 -10.50 3.92
CA VAL A 243 -6.32 -10.70 3.91
C VAL A 243 -5.79 -11.19 5.26
N SER A 244 -6.44 -10.80 6.36
CA SER A 244 -6.09 -11.29 7.70
C SER A 244 -6.31 -12.79 7.84
N GLY A 245 -7.34 -13.34 7.22
CA GLY A 245 -7.59 -14.77 7.19
C GLY A 245 -8.66 -15.26 8.18
N ASN A 246 -8.82 -16.57 8.25
CA ASN A 246 -9.90 -17.21 9.00
C ASN A 246 -9.63 -17.25 10.52
N PRO A 247 -10.47 -16.65 11.37
CA PRO A 247 -10.31 -16.68 12.84
C PRO A 247 -10.41 -18.08 13.45
N PHE A 248 -11.04 -19.05 12.76
CA PHE A 248 -11.06 -20.45 13.18
C PHE A 248 -9.73 -21.18 12.93
N ASN A 249 -8.80 -20.55 12.21
CA ASN A 249 -7.44 -21.02 12.05
C ASN A 249 -6.41 -19.98 12.54
N PRO A 250 -6.29 -19.76 13.84
CA PRO A 250 -5.48 -18.68 14.42
C PRO A 250 -3.99 -18.80 14.12
N ARG A 251 -3.51 -20.01 13.75
CA ARG A 251 -2.10 -20.23 13.37
C ARG A 251 -1.76 -19.66 12.00
N ARG A 252 -2.76 -19.42 11.14
CA ARG A 252 -2.61 -18.84 9.79
C ARG A 252 -3.19 -17.43 9.69
N MET A 253 -3.83 -16.94 10.76
CA MET A 253 -4.43 -15.62 10.80
C MET A 253 -3.36 -14.55 11.03
N LEU A 254 -3.22 -13.61 10.09
CA LEU A 254 -2.38 -12.43 10.29
C LEU A 254 -2.95 -11.53 11.38
N ARG A 255 -2.08 -10.88 12.13
CA ARG A 255 -2.42 -9.92 13.18
C ARG A 255 -2.15 -8.50 12.70
N HIS A 256 -3.13 -7.64 12.90
CA HIS A 256 -3.01 -6.24 12.53
C HIS A 256 -2.15 -5.50 13.57
N ALA A 257 -1.15 -4.74 13.09
CA ALA A 257 -0.21 -4.07 13.98
C ALA A 257 -0.83 -2.94 14.81
N PHE A 258 -1.99 -2.41 14.41
CA PHE A 258 -2.67 -1.27 15.04
C PHE A 258 -3.98 -1.63 15.75
N ILE A 259 -4.78 -2.57 15.23
CA ILE A 259 -6.15 -2.85 15.72
C ILE A 259 -6.15 -3.60 17.04
N ASP A 260 -5.19 -4.51 17.24
CA ASP A 260 -5.09 -5.32 18.46
C ASP A 260 -4.55 -4.52 19.68
N ARG A 261 -4.40 -3.21 19.53
CA ARG A 261 -3.95 -2.29 20.57
C ARG A 261 -5.00 -1.21 20.83
N GLU A 262 -4.82 -0.48 21.91
CA GLU A 262 -5.68 0.66 22.23
C GLU A 262 -5.75 1.63 21.03
N LEU A 263 -6.96 1.79 20.48
CA LEU A 263 -7.22 2.75 19.41
C LEU A 263 -7.06 4.16 19.97
N LYS A 264 -6.18 4.93 19.34
CA LYS A 264 -5.98 6.34 19.66
C LYS A 264 -6.58 7.20 18.55
N ASP A 265 -6.96 8.42 18.89
CA ASP A 265 -7.58 9.40 17.98
C ASP A 265 -6.79 9.69 16.69
N ARG A 266 -5.54 9.23 16.63
CA ARG A 266 -4.64 9.44 15.49
C ARG A 266 -4.35 8.15 14.68
N ASN A 267 -5.17 7.11 14.79
CA ASN A 267 -5.03 5.89 14.00
C ASN A 267 -5.70 6.04 12.61
N TRP A 268 -5.21 6.98 11.83
CA TRP A 268 -5.65 7.22 10.45
C TRP A 268 -4.44 7.52 9.54
N THR A 269 -4.56 7.15 8.28
CA THR A 269 -3.49 7.37 7.30
C THR A 269 -3.85 8.31 6.17
N ALA A 270 -5.13 8.50 5.89
CA ALA A 270 -5.61 9.45 4.89
C ALA A 270 -6.72 10.34 5.47
N ARG A 271 -7.11 11.38 4.73
CA ARG A 271 -8.27 12.21 5.03
C ARG A 271 -8.98 12.58 3.74
N PHE A 272 -10.29 12.45 3.72
CA PHE A 272 -11.11 12.87 2.58
C PHE A 272 -12.53 13.25 3.01
N ASP A 273 -13.22 13.98 2.16
CA ASP A 273 -14.64 14.28 2.36
C ASP A 273 -15.49 13.09 1.92
N ASP A 274 -16.20 12.51 2.87
CA ASP A 274 -17.14 11.43 2.62
C ASP A 274 -18.53 12.01 2.35
N PHE A 275 -18.87 12.14 1.08
CA PHE A 275 -20.16 12.68 0.65
C PHE A 275 -21.32 11.71 0.82
N ILE A 276 -21.06 10.41 1.07
CA ILE A 276 -22.08 9.38 1.30
C ILE A 276 -22.68 9.54 2.69
N ASP A 277 -21.80 9.59 3.70
CA ASP A 277 -22.16 9.79 5.09
C ASP A 277 -22.25 11.28 5.49
N GLY A 278 -21.87 12.20 4.57
CA GLY A 278 -21.87 13.65 4.82
C GLY A 278 -20.78 14.09 5.81
N ILE A 279 -19.72 13.29 5.98
CA ILE A 279 -18.62 13.58 6.92
C ILE A 279 -17.50 14.30 6.17
N ARG A 280 -17.20 15.53 6.61
CA ARG A 280 -16.03 16.26 6.11
C ARG A 280 -14.77 15.81 6.83
N ASP A 281 -13.66 15.76 6.07
CA ASP A 281 -12.33 15.43 6.59
C ASP A 281 -12.31 14.09 7.37
N ARG A 282 -13.04 13.08 6.88
CA ARG A 282 -13.11 11.74 7.47
C ARG A 282 -11.70 11.14 7.54
N PRO A 283 -11.26 10.64 8.72
CA PRO A 283 -9.91 10.12 8.90
C PRO A 283 -9.86 8.58 8.85
N PRO A 284 -9.88 7.93 7.67
CA PRO A 284 -9.78 6.48 7.58
C PRO A 284 -8.35 5.97 7.79
N LEU A 285 -8.26 4.71 8.17
CA LEU A 285 -7.05 3.91 8.15
C LEU A 285 -7.07 3.05 6.87
N LEU A 286 -6.41 3.50 5.80
CA LEU A 286 -6.38 2.81 4.49
C LEU A 286 -5.13 1.97 4.28
N ASP A 287 -4.05 2.38 4.92
CA ASP A 287 -2.77 1.66 4.87
C ASP A 287 -2.66 0.71 6.06
N HIS A 288 -2.08 -0.46 5.85
CA HIS A 288 -2.06 -1.51 6.84
C HIS A 288 -0.69 -2.16 6.98
N ILE A 289 -0.42 -2.68 8.18
CA ILE A 289 0.70 -3.58 8.47
C ILE A 289 0.11 -4.81 9.17
N LEU A 290 0.26 -5.97 8.55
CA LEU A 290 -0.22 -7.24 9.02
C LEU A 290 0.95 -8.20 9.21
N LEU A 291 0.96 -8.91 10.31
CA LEU A 291 2.07 -9.76 10.76
C LEU A 291 1.59 -11.21 10.90
N ALA A 292 2.35 -12.16 10.38
CA ALA A 292 2.12 -13.57 10.71
C ALA A 292 2.23 -13.79 12.22
N PRO A 293 1.58 -14.83 12.79
CA PRO A 293 1.64 -15.10 14.22
C PRO A 293 3.06 -15.21 14.78
N SER A 294 3.98 -15.83 14.04
CA SER A 294 5.41 -15.93 14.38
C SER A 294 6.08 -14.55 14.53
N MET A 295 5.68 -13.57 13.72
CA MET A 295 6.20 -12.21 13.76
C MET A 295 5.55 -11.40 14.88
N TYR A 296 4.22 -11.52 15.05
CA TYR A 296 3.45 -10.77 16.04
C TYR A 296 3.80 -11.16 17.47
N TRP A 297 3.88 -12.45 17.75
CA TRP A 297 4.18 -12.97 19.09
C TRP A 297 5.69 -13.08 19.40
N GLY A 298 6.55 -12.90 18.40
CA GLY A 298 8.00 -12.95 18.53
C GLY A 298 8.65 -11.56 18.46
N PRO A 299 9.17 -11.17 17.31
CA PRO A 299 10.00 -9.97 17.16
C PRO A 299 9.23 -8.64 17.22
N PHE A 300 7.91 -8.62 17.08
CA PHE A 300 7.12 -7.39 17.08
C PHE A 300 7.24 -6.62 18.38
N ARG A 301 7.58 -5.32 18.30
CA ARG A 301 7.68 -4.43 19.46
C ARG A 301 6.68 -3.29 19.40
N ASN A 302 6.61 -2.59 18.29
CA ASN A 302 5.78 -1.39 18.17
C ASN A 302 5.35 -1.15 16.73
N ALA A 303 4.22 -0.46 16.57
CA ALA A 303 3.77 0.12 15.30
C ALA A 303 3.24 1.53 15.53
N ARG A 304 3.45 2.44 14.56
CA ARG A 304 3.03 3.84 14.63
C ARG A 304 2.56 4.34 13.28
N ILE A 305 1.58 5.25 13.30
CA ILE A 305 1.34 6.19 12.19
C ILE A 305 2.26 7.40 12.46
N GLU A 306 3.12 7.69 11.52
CA GLU A 306 4.25 8.63 11.70
C GLU A 306 3.84 10.08 11.41
N HIS A 307 2.81 10.56 12.13
CA HIS A 307 2.27 11.91 11.98
C HIS A 307 3.33 13.00 12.20
N GLU A 308 4.17 12.88 13.23
CA GLU A 308 5.12 13.93 13.61
C GLU A 308 6.17 14.16 12.51
N ALA A 309 6.78 13.08 12.00
CA ALA A 309 7.76 13.17 10.92
C ALA A 309 7.13 13.75 9.64
N PHE A 310 5.89 13.39 9.35
CA PHE A 310 5.15 13.92 8.22
C PHE A 310 4.80 15.40 8.42
N GLU A 311 4.23 15.77 9.55
CA GLU A 311 3.78 17.13 9.86
C GLU A 311 4.94 18.15 9.87
N ALA A 312 6.14 17.71 10.23
CA ALA A 312 7.35 18.51 10.14
C ALA A 312 7.68 18.94 8.68
N GLN A 313 7.15 18.22 7.69
CA GLN A 313 7.39 18.49 6.28
C GLN A 313 6.19 19.14 5.56
N ILE A 314 5.15 19.53 6.28
CA ILE A 314 4.02 20.28 5.72
C ILE A 314 4.47 21.70 5.37
N ASN A 315 4.33 22.08 4.09
CA ASN A 315 4.53 23.46 3.66
C ASN A 315 3.25 24.28 3.91
N ARG A 316 3.18 24.93 5.08
CA ARG A 316 2.01 25.71 5.52
C ARG A 316 1.76 26.98 4.69
N ALA A 317 2.73 27.41 3.88
CA ALA A 317 2.58 28.54 2.96
C ALA A 317 2.00 28.13 1.61
N ALA A 318 1.92 26.84 1.30
CA ALA A 318 1.36 26.31 0.08
C ALA A 318 -0.03 25.68 0.31
N SER A 319 -0.72 25.41 -0.79
CA SER A 319 -2.01 24.69 -0.82
C SER A 319 -1.98 23.53 -1.80
N GLY A 320 -2.99 22.67 -1.75
CA GLY A 320 -3.11 21.50 -2.64
C GLY A 320 -1.89 20.58 -2.54
N ARG A 321 -1.49 20.01 -3.67
CA ARG A 321 -0.39 19.02 -3.75
C ARG A 321 0.96 19.50 -3.22
N MET A 322 1.21 20.79 -3.22
CA MET A 322 2.47 21.38 -2.69
C MET A 322 2.45 21.57 -1.17
N ARG A 323 1.30 21.41 -0.51
CA ARG A 323 1.21 21.56 0.95
C ARG A 323 1.79 20.35 1.67
N ASP A 324 1.31 19.19 1.35
CA ASP A 324 1.65 17.92 2.02
C ASP A 324 2.67 17.11 1.19
N PRO A 325 3.57 16.36 1.82
CA PRO A 325 4.49 15.45 1.10
C PRO A 325 3.73 14.33 0.36
N SER A 326 2.61 13.86 0.91
CA SER A 326 1.66 12.90 0.33
C SER A 326 0.28 13.14 0.93
N ASP A 327 -0.80 12.60 0.34
CA ASP A 327 -2.13 12.53 0.92
C ASP A 327 -2.25 11.39 1.97
N HIS A 328 -1.27 10.47 2.01
CA HIS A 328 -1.16 9.41 3.01
C HIS A 328 -0.07 9.67 4.04
N ARG A 329 -0.34 9.27 5.30
CA ARG A 329 0.64 9.26 6.40
C ARG A 329 1.45 7.98 6.37
N PRO A 330 2.80 8.03 6.52
CA PRO A 330 3.60 6.82 6.62
C PRO A 330 3.28 6.05 7.90
N GLN A 331 3.40 4.74 7.81
CA GLN A 331 3.33 3.83 8.96
C GLN A 331 4.67 3.20 9.20
N SER A 332 4.96 2.83 10.43
CA SER A 332 6.15 2.04 10.76
C SER A 332 5.84 0.87 11.68
N VAL A 333 6.64 -0.18 11.57
CA VAL A 333 6.73 -1.28 12.52
C VAL A 333 8.17 -1.51 12.93
N THR A 334 8.37 -1.72 14.22
CA THR A 334 9.68 -2.10 14.79
C THR A 334 9.67 -3.56 15.18
N LEU A 335 10.67 -4.28 14.72
CA LEU A 335 10.89 -5.71 14.94
C LEU A 335 12.28 -5.90 15.57
N GLU A 336 12.37 -6.70 16.65
CA GLU A 336 13.63 -7.06 17.30
C GLU A 336 13.84 -8.57 17.17
N PHE A 337 14.87 -8.94 16.45
CA PHE A 337 15.28 -10.32 16.28
C PHE A 337 16.41 -10.61 17.29
N GLY A 338 16.16 -11.55 18.18
CA GLY A 338 17.16 -12.02 19.15
C GLY A 338 18.18 -12.96 18.54
#